data_b045eb87913e7d3a732c1c9962aca8f1
#
_entry.id   b045eb87913e7d3a732c1c9962aca8f1
#
_cell.length_a   1.000
_cell.length_b   1.000
_cell.length_c   1.000
_cell.angle_alpha   90.00
_cell.angle_beta   90.00
_cell.angle_gamma   90.00
#
_symmetry.space_group_name_H-M   'P 1'
#
loop_
_entity.id
_entity.type
_entity.pdbx_description
1 polymer ?
#
loop_
_entity_poly.entity_id
_entity_poly.type
_entity_poly.pdbx_seq_one_letter_code
_entity_poly.pdbx_strand_id
1 'polypeptide(L)'
;MKKIIITLLFVSAALFSCEKYESIKTQDTDYKKNFEHFWTLVDEQYCYPDYKNIDWNAVKEEMMPRVEAAQTEQEFFVILSDALDYLRDGHVWMVSPFQQYSCDTYYYDENGVPYPNNFDTSVLRQYMKDNELYHPMDSALYYAEIEDGDRTYAYILYTGFDAAWSANDFKYIESVVSGADGIIFDIRDNPGGDGELGLNIAGQFFNTSELVGYYAAKNGSGH
;
A
#
# COMPACT_ATOMS: atom_id res chain seq x y z
N MET A 1 58.17 -10.88 9.83
CA MET A 1 56.71 -11.02 10.01
C MET A 1 56.02 -10.06 9.05
N LYS A 2 55.49 -10.59 7.93
CA LYS A 2 54.82 -9.79 6.91
C LYS A 2 53.35 -9.68 7.29
N LYS A 3 52.86 -8.46 7.53
CA LYS A 3 51.44 -8.16 7.74
C LYS A 3 50.75 -8.21 6.40
N ILE A 4 49.83 -9.15 6.20
CA ILE A 4 48.95 -9.22 5.06
C ILE A 4 47.76 -8.30 5.39
N ILE A 5 47.63 -7.19 4.63
CA ILE A 5 46.47 -6.32 4.69
C ILE A 5 45.45 -6.91 3.68
N ILE A 6 44.40 -7.50 4.21
CA ILE A 6 43.22 -7.92 3.40
C ILE A 6 42.35 -6.70 3.20
N THR A 7 42.41 -6.14 2.01
CA THR A 7 41.44 -5.09 1.59
C THR A 7 40.16 -5.79 1.19
N LEU A 8 39.14 -5.73 2.04
CA LEU A 8 37.78 -6.15 1.68
C LEU A 8 37.20 -5.09 0.74
N LEU A 9 37.13 -5.44 -0.56
CA LEU A 9 36.33 -4.68 -1.53
C LEU A 9 34.86 -5.02 -1.30
N PHE A 10 34.12 -4.13 -0.64
CA PHE A 10 32.67 -4.17 -0.68
C PHE A 10 32.21 -3.70 -2.06
N VAL A 11 31.88 -4.65 -2.93
CA VAL A 11 31.09 -4.39 -4.11
C VAL A 11 29.63 -4.33 -3.65
N SER A 12 29.17 -3.13 -3.34
CA SER A 12 27.74 -2.86 -3.23
C SER A 12 27.12 -2.97 -4.60
N ALA A 13 26.60 -4.15 -4.95
CA ALA A 13 25.66 -4.27 -6.05
C ALA A 13 24.37 -3.54 -5.65
N ALA A 14 24.30 -2.25 -5.93
CA ALA A 14 23.06 -1.54 -5.98
C ALA A 14 22.23 -2.19 -7.09
N LEU A 15 21.31 -3.06 -6.70
CA LEU A 15 20.26 -3.51 -7.58
C LEU A 15 19.33 -2.30 -7.77
N PHE A 16 19.71 -1.45 -8.72
CA PHE A 16 18.77 -0.53 -9.33
C PHE A 16 17.74 -1.41 -10.07
N SER A 17 16.62 -1.68 -9.43
CA SER A 17 15.37 -1.95 -10.13
C SER A 17 15.06 -0.68 -10.92
N CYS A 18 15.69 -0.53 -12.09
CA CYS A 18 15.21 0.37 -13.09
C CYS A 18 13.91 -0.24 -13.62
N GLU A 19 12.79 0.07 -13.00
CA GLU A 19 11.57 0.21 -13.78
C GLU A 19 11.98 1.12 -14.95
N LYS A 20 11.93 0.57 -16.16
CA LYS A 20 12.05 1.39 -17.37
C LYS A 20 10.84 2.32 -17.36
N TYR A 21 11.00 3.50 -16.79
CA TYR A 21 10.21 4.65 -17.17
C TYR A 21 10.51 4.82 -18.67
N GLU A 22 9.67 4.29 -19.52
CA GLU A 22 9.62 4.73 -20.90
C GLU A 22 9.21 6.20 -20.82
N SER A 23 10.21 7.07 -20.85
CA SER A 23 9.95 8.49 -21.00
C SER A 23 9.20 8.64 -22.31
N ILE A 24 7.93 9.01 -22.23
CA ILE A 24 7.11 9.37 -23.38
C ILE A 24 7.85 10.54 -24.05
N LYS A 25 8.62 10.23 -25.09
CA LYS A 25 9.56 11.17 -25.72
C LYS A 25 8.87 12.23 -26.60
N THR A 26 7.57 12.13 -26.78
CA THR A 26 6.77 13.13 -27.51
C THR A 26 5.40 13.20 -26.87
N GLN A 27 4.96 14.39 -26.51
CA GLN A 27 3.55 14.65 -26.27
C GLN A 27 2.82 14.36 -27.59
N ASP A 28 2.32 13.14 -27.73
CA ASP A 28 1.43 12.79 -28.83
C ASP A 28 0.07 13.41 -28.47
N THR A 29 -0.36 14.38 -29.23
CA THR A 29 -1.65 15.05 -29.06
C THR A 29 -2.82 14.20 -29.58
N ASP A 30 -2.56 12.99 -30.05
CA ASP A 30 -3.56 12.03 -30.46
C ASP A 30 -4.16 11.32 -29.24
N TYR A 31 -5.25 11.89 -28.73
CA TYR A 31 -5.95 11.34 -27.57
C TYR A 31 -6.46 9.92 -27.80
N LYS A 32 -6.81 9.55 -29.01
CA LYS A 32 -7.25 8.19 -29.34
C LYS A 32 -6.11 7.18 -29.14
N LYS A 33 -4.95 7.48 -29.67
CA LYS A 33 -3.77 6.62 -29.54
C LYS A 33 -3.31 6.52 -28.08
N ASN A 34 -3.35 7.64 -27.34
CA ASN A 34 -3.01 7.67 -25.93
C ASN A 34 -4.02 6.87 -25.09
N PHE A 35 -5.30 6.93 -25.42
CA PHE A 35 -6.33 6.13 -24.77
C PHE A 35 -6.15 4.63 -25.06
N GLU A 36 -5.85 4.25 -26.29
CA GLU A 36 -5.57 2.86 -26.65
C GLU A 36 -4.38 2.31 -25.88
N HIS A 37 -3.33 3.11 -25.71
CA HIS A 37 -2.16 2.74 -24.88
C HIS A 37 -2.54 2.59 -23.40
N PHE A 38 -3.26 3.56 -22.84
CA PHE A 38 -3.77 3.51 -21.47
C PHE A 38 -4.65 2.27 -21.25
N TRP A 39 -5.60 2.01 -22.17
CA TRP A 39 -6.49 0.86 -22.08
C TRP A 39 -5.70 -0.46 -22.09
N THR A 40 -4.72 -0.58 -22.98
CA THR A 40 -3.84 -1.74 -23.08
C THR A 40 -3.02 -1.92 -21.80
N LEU A 41 -2.48 -0.84 -21.24
CA LEU A 41 -1.71 -0.89 -20.01
C LEU A 41 -2.53 -1.46 -18.84
N VAL A 42 -3.77 -1.01 -18.69
CA VAL A 42 -4.68 -1.53 -17.65
C VAL A 42 -5.04 -2.98 -17.95
N ASP A 43 -5.35 -3.32 -19.20
CA ASP A 43 -5.67 -4.69 -19.60
C ASP A 43 -4.52 -5.68 -19.29
N GLU A 44 -3.28 -5.26 -19.50
CA GLU A 44 -2.10 -6.11 -19.32
C GLU A 44 -1.60 -6.18 -17.88
N GLN A 45 -1.86 -5.17 -17.04
CA GLN A 45 -1.25 -5.06 -15.71
C GLN A 45 -2.24 -5.15 -14.56
N TYR A 46 -3.50 -4.72 -14.73
CA TYR A 46 -4.48 -4.82 -13.67
C TYR A 46 -4.96 -6.26 -13.48
N CYS A 47 -4.88 -6.77 -12.24
CA CYS A 47 -5.06 -8.21 -11.96
C CYS A 47 -6.51 -8.64 -11.79
N TYR A 48 -7.47 -7.71 -11.56
CA TYR A 48 -8.79 -8.06 -11.03
C TYR A 48 -10.01 -7.75 -11.90
N PRO A 49 -9.94 -7.57 -13.24
CA PRO A 49 -11.14 -7.31 -14.03
C PRO A 49 -12.14 -8.45 -13.90
N ASP A 50 -11.73 -9.69 -14.08
CA ASP A 50 -12.59 -10.87 -13.98
C ASP A 50 -13.15 -11.10 -12.58
N TYR A 51 -12.29 -10.94 -11.56
CA TYR A 51 -12.72 -11.07 -10.17
C TYR A 51 -13.84 -10.08 -9.81
N LYS A 52 -13.77 -8.88 -10.37
CA LYS A 52 -14.77 -7.81 -10.18
C LYS A 52 -15.90 -7.84 -11.20
N ASN A 53 -15.92 -8.78 -12.15
CA ASN A 53 -16.84 -8.88 -13.26
C ASN A 53 -16.89 -7.59 -14.12
N ILE A 54 -15.71 -7.03 -14.42
CA ILE A 54 -15.56 -5.83 -15.24
C ILE A 54 -15.27 -6.24 -16.69
N ASP A 55 -16.16 -5.90 -17.61
CA ASP A 55 -15.88 -5.99 -19.04
C ASP A 55 -15.08 -4.76 -19.48
N TRP A 56 -13.75 -4.88 -19.47
CA TRP A 56 -12.86 -3.79 -19.80
C TRP A 56 -12.93 -3.39 -21.28
N ASN A 57 -13.37 -4.29 -22.18
CA ASN A 57 -13.68 -3.95 -23.57
C ASN A 57 -14.92 -3.06 -23.68
N ALA A 58 -15.97 -3.34 -22.92
CA ALA A 58 -17.14 -2.50 -22.87
C ALA A 58 -16.83 -1.08 -22.38
N VAL A 59 -15.93 -0.94 -21.39
CA VAL A 59 -15.43 0.37 -20.93
C VAL A 59 -14.74 1.12 -22.08
N LYS A 60 -13.92 0.42 -22.89
CA LYS A 60 -13.27 1.02 -24.06
C LYS A 60 -14.30 1.57 -25.06
N GLU A 61 -15.29 0.75 -25.39
CA GLU A 61 -16.35 1.12 -26.34
C GLU A 61 -17.17 2.34 -25.86
N GLU A 62 -17.45 2.40 -24.56
CA GLU A 62 -18.19 3.52 -23.94
C GLU A 62 -17.35 4.81 -23.93
N MET A 63 -16.06 4.74 -23.62
CA MET A 63 -15.20 5.93 -23.51
C MET A 63 -14.76 6.48 -24.87
N MET A 64 -14.62 5.64 -25.90
CA MET A 64 -14.05 6.04 -27.20
C MET A 64 -14.76 7.24 -27.85
N PRO A 65 -16.10 7.36 -27.90
CA PRO A 65 -16.75 8.55 -28.46
C PRO A 65 -16.39 9.84 -27.71
N ARG A 66 -16.18 9.77 -26.39
CA ARG A 66 -15.77 10.91 -25.57
C ARG A 66 -14.31 11.29 -25.86
N VAL A 67 -13.45 10.30 -26.03
CA VAL A 67 -12.04 10.48 -26.41
C VAL A 67 -11.92 11.17 -27.77
N GLU A 68 -12.72 10.76 -28.75
CA GLU A 68 -12.74 11.35 -30.10
C GLU A 68 -13.29 12.81 -30.08
N ALA A 69 -14.10 13.15 -29.11
CA ALA A 69 -14.66 14.49 -28.94
C ALA A 69 -13.79 15.43 -28.10
N ALA A 70 -12.82 14.91 -27.33
CA ALA A 70 -11.99 15.69 -26.42
C ALA A 70 -11.15 16.73 -27.16
N GLN A 71 -11.13 17.97 -26.65
CA GLN A 71 -10.40 19.10 -27.24
C GLN A 71 -9.23 19.56 -26.37
N THR A 72 -9.20 19.14 -25.09
CA THR A 72 -8.22 19.58 -24.10
C THR A 72 -7.66 18.40 -23.31
N GLU A 73 -6.44 18.57 -22.77
CA GLU A 73 -5.81 17.58 -21.88
C GLU A 73 -6.65 17.37 -20.62
N GLN A 74 -7.33 18.40 -20.13
CA GLN A 74 -8.21 18.32 -18.96
C GLN A 74 -9.43 17.44 -19.23
N GLU A 75 -10.09 17.61 -20.39
CA GLU A 75 -11.19 16.74 -20.81
C GLU A 75 -10.73 15.30 -20.97
N PHE A 76 -9.58 15.09 -21.59
CA PHE A 76 -8.99 13.76 -21.75
C PHE A 76 -8.65 13.11 -20.40
N PHE A 77 -8.07 13.88 -19.45
CA PHE A 77 -7.79 13.39 -18.10
C PHE A 77 -9.06 12.92 -17.38
N VAL A 78 -10.15 13.68 -17.48
CA VAL A 78 -11.45 13.29 -16.90
C VAL A 78 -11.97 11.98 -17.52
N ILE A 79 -11.82 11.79 -18.83
CA ILE A 79 -12.24 10.55 -19.50
C ILE A 79 -11.42 9.34 -18.99
N LEU A 80 -10.11 9.51 -18.80
CA LEU A 80 -9.27 8.46 -18.22
C LEU A 80 -9.66 8.16 -16.78
N SER A 81 -9.96 9.19 -15.98
CA SER A 81 -10.43 9.04 -14.60
C SER A 81 -11.74 8.27 -14.53
N ASP A 82 -12.71 8.64 -15.36
CA ASP A 82 -14.00 7.96 -15.44
C ASP A 82 -13.83 6.48 -15.86
N ALA A 83 -12.90 6.19 -16.76
CA ALA A 83 -12.58 4.80 -17.11
C ALA A 83 -11.99 4.02 -15.92
N LEU A 84 -11.10 4.64 -15.12
CA LEU A 84 -10.52 4.01 -13.94
C LEU A 84 -11.54 3.79 -12.83
N ASP A 85 -12.60 4.59 -12.74
CA ASP A 85 -13.67 4.41 -11.74
C ASP A 85 -14.39 3.05 -11.88
N TYR A 86 -14.43 2.48 -13.08
CA TYR A 86 -14.97 1.12 -13.26
C TYR A 86 -14.20 0.06 -12.50
N LEU A 87 -12.90 0.30 -12.22
CA LEU A 87 -12.06 -0.65 -11.49
C LEU A 87 -12.44 -0.72 -10.00
N ARG A 88 -13.04 0.33 -9.43
CA ARG A 88 -13.48 0.40 -8.02
C ARG A 88 -12.40 -0.12 -7.07
N ASP A 89 -11.20 0.47 -7.18
CA ASP A 89 -10.02 -0.01 -6.46
C ASP A 89 -9.22 1.17 -5.89
N GLY A 90 -9.12 1.24 -4.57
CA GLY A 90 -8.40 2.31 -3.87
C GLY A 90 -6.88 2.31 -4.13
N HIS A 91 -6.34 1.27 -4.79
CA HIS A 91 -4.94 1.24 -5.23
C HIS A 91 -4.75 1.76 -6.66
N VAL A 92 -5.84 2.18 -7.32
CA VAL A 92 -5.79 2.78 -8.65
C VAL A 92 -5.77 4.30 -8.55
N TRP A 93 -4.72 4.89 -9.07
CA TRP A 93 -4.52 6.33 -9.11
C TRP A 93 -3.78 6.75 -10.38
N MET A 94 -3.94 8.00 -10.77
CA MET A 94 -3.30 8.58 -11.95
C MET A 94 -2.80 9.99 -11.63
N VAL A 95 -1.63 10.34 -12.13
CA VAL A 95 -1.02 11.66 -11.94
C VAL A 95 -0.69 12.27 -13.30
N SER A 96 -1.06 13.53 -13.46
CA SER A 96 -0.63 14.38 -14.56
C SER A 96 0.11 15.62 -14.01
N PRO A 97 0.77 16.42 -14.85
CA PRO A 97 1.41 17.66 -14.41
C PRO A 97 0.46 18.69 -13.79
N PHE A 98 -0.85 18.56 -14.02
CA PHE A 98 -1.85 19.56 -13.62
C PHE A 98 -2.94 18.99 -12.69
N GLN A 99 -3.09 17.68 -12.58
CA GLN A 99 -4.15 17.04 -11.79
C GLN A 99 -3.75 15.65 -11.32
N GLN A 100 -4.32 15.23 -10.19
CA GLN A 100 -4.28 13.87 -9.67
C GLN A 100 -5.68 13.31 -9.61
N TYR A 101 -5.78 12.01 -9.77
CA TYR A 101 -6.98 11.21 -9.59
C TYR A 101 -6.66 10.02 -8.69
N SER A 102 -7.56 9.70 -7.78
CA SER A 102 -7.61 8.45 -7.01
C SER A 102 -9.02 7.87 -7.08
N CYS A 103 -9.12 6.55 -7.12
CA CYS A 103 -10.41 5.89 -7.19
C CYS A 103 -11.09 5.87 -5.82
N ASP A 104 -11.83 6.94 -5.50
CA ASP A 104 -12.50 7.10 -4.20
C ASP A 104 -13.74 6.22 -4.05
N THR A 105 -14.28 5.67 -5.14
CA THR A 105 -15.46 4.78 -5.14
C THR A 105 -15.25 3.51 -4.32
N TYR A 106 -14.00 3.13 -4.06
CA TYR A 106 -13.66 2.02 -3.18
C TYR A 106 -14.14 2.22 -1.74
N TYR A 107 -14.21 3.47 -1.26
CA TYR A 107 -14.58 3.81 0.12
C TYR A 107 -16.08 3.94 0.34
N TYR A 108 -16.88 3.67 -0.67
CA TYR A 108 -18.33 3.84 -0.65
C TYR A 108 -19.04 2.53 -1.00
N ASP A 109 -20.23 2.33 -0.42
CA ASP A 109 -21.12 1.24 -0.81
C ASP A 109 -21.75 1.48 -2.20
N GLU A 110 -22.57 0.54 -2.66
CA GLU A 110 -23.27 0.63 -3.96
C GLU A 110 -24.26 1.81 -4.08
N ASN A 111 -24.64 2.41 -2.95
CA ASN A 111 -25.53 3.58 -2.89
C ASN A 111 -24.76 4.90 -2.73
N GLY A 112 -23.42 4.86 -2.77
CA GLY A 112 -22.57 6.03 -2.56
C GLY A 112 -22.49 6.47 -1.09
N VAL A 113 -22.78 5.59 -0.14
CA VAL A 113 -22.65 5.88 1.29
C VAL A 113 -21.25 5.45 1.76
N PRO A 114 -20.49 6.35 2.39
CA PRO A 114 -19.16 5.99 2.90
C PRO A 114 -19.23 4.83 3.89
N TYR A 115 -18.31 3.87 3.78
CA TYR A 115 -18.15 2.86 4.82
C TYR A 115 -17.77 3.53 6.14
N PRO A 116 -18.45 3.17 7.24
CA PRO A 116 -18.15 3.79 8.53
C PRO A 116 -16.75 3.40 9.00
N ASN A 117 -15.96 4.38 9.43
CA ASN A 117 -14.79 4.09 10.23
C ASN A 117 -15.27 3.65 11.63
N ASN A 118 -15.07 2.37 11.95
CA ASN A 118 -15.45 1.79 13.23
C ASN A 118 -14.25 1.58 14.18
N PHE A 119 -13.09 2.14 13.84
CA PHE A 119 -11.90 2.12 14.68
C PHE A 119 -11.85 3.38 15.54
N ASP A 120 -11.83 3.21 16.87
CA ASP A 120 -11.81 4.31 17.82
C ASP A 120 -10.82 4.02 18.95
N THR A 121 -9.74 4.80 18.97
CA THR A 121 -8.70 4.69 20.01
C THR A 121 -9.21 5.01 21.41
N SER A 122 -10.29 5.78 21.55
CA SER A 122 -10.90 6.06 22.86
C SER A 122 -11.54 4.81 23.47
N VAL A 123 -12.07 3.93 22.62
CA VAL A 123 -12.57 2.61 23.04
C VAL A 123 -11.41 1.70 23.43
N LEU A 124 -10.33 1.70 22.65
CA LEU A 124 -9.14 0.90 22.97
C LEU A 124 -8.56 1.25 24.35
N ARG A 125 -8.43 2.54 24.65
CA ARG A 125 -7.87 3.01 25.92
C ARG A 125 -8.59 2.43 27.15
N GLN A 126 -9.89 2.13 27.05
CA GLN A 126 -10.66 1.57 28.14
C GLN A 126 -10.21 0.16 28.56
N TYR A 127 -9.51 -0.54 27.67
CA TYR A 127 -8.96 -1.88 27.92
C TYR A 127 -7.48 -1.86 28.30
N MET A 128 -6.82 -0.69 28.19
CA MET A 128 -5.42 -0.56 28.52
C MET A 128 -5.23 -0.31 30.00
N LYS A 129 -4.12 -0.77 30.55
CA LYS A 129 -3.70 -0.46 31.91
C LYS A 129 -3.63 1.05 32.08
N ASP A 130 -4.23 1.55 33.15
CA ASP A 130 -4.33 2.97 33.50
C ASP A 130 -4.98 3.85 32.39
N ASN A 131 -5.68 3.25 31.42
CA ASN A 131 -6.22 3.87 30.20
C ASN A 131 -5.14 4.55 29.34
N GLU A 132 -3.91 4.11 29.43
CA GLU A 132 -2.78 4.68 28.71
C GLU A 132 -2.47 3.90 27.43
N LEU A 133 -2.47 4.61 26.32
CA LEU A 133 -1.97 4.16 25.01
C LEU A 133 -0.90 5.15 24.57
N TYR A 134 0.35 4.74 24.70
CA TYR A 134 1.50 5.59 24.43
C TYR A 134 1.76 5.67 22.94
N HIS A 135 2.05 6.89 22.47
CA HIS A 135 2.43 7.16 21.08
C HIS A 135 3.72 7.99 21.07
N PRO A 136 4.86 7.38 20.76
CA PRO A 136 6.11 8.12 20.62
C PRO A 136 6.01 9.16 19.50
N MET A 137 6.69 10.29 19.68
CA MET A 137 6.78 11.30 18.64
C MET A 137 7.51 10.72 17.41
N ASP A 138 7.03 11.01 16.21
CA ASP A 138 7.56 10.53 14.93
C ASP A 138 7.52 8.99 14.75
N SER A 139 6.60 8.30 15.41
CA SER A 139 6.38 6.86 15.27
C SER A 139 4.96 6.56 14.77
N ALA A 140 4.83 5.55 13.92
CA ALA A 140 3.53 4.97 13.56
C ALA A 140 3.02 3.96 14.61
N LEU A 141 3.82 3.74 15.66
CA LEU A 141 3.52 2.79 16.72
C LEU A 141 2.79 3.43 17.90
N TYR A 142 1.78 2.71 18.38
CA TYR A 142 1.23 2.90 19.71
C TYR A 142 1.49 1.63 20.52
N TYR A 143 1.74 1.77 21.80
CA TYR A 143 1.94 0.61 22.67
C TYR A 143 1.28 0.82 24.04
N ALA A 144 0.87 -0.30 24.64
CA ALA A 144 0.24 -0.32 25.95
C ALA A 144 0.42 -1.69 26.61
N GLU A 145 0.02 -1.78 27.88
CA GLU A 145 -0.22 -3.02 28.59
C GLU A 145 -1.71 -3.25 28.77
N ILE A 146 -2.15 -4.52 28.66
CA ILE A 146 -3.50 -4.97 29.00
C ILE A 146 -3.38 -5.96 30.16
N GLU A 147 -4.11 -5.73 31.23
CA GLU A 147 -4.20 -6.64 32.36
C GLU A 147 -5.50 -7.44 32.29
N ASP A 148 -5.42 -8.77 32.42
CA ASP A 148 -6.56 -9.67 32.49
C ASP A 148 -6.32 -10.73 33.57
N GLY A 149 -6.88 -10.51 34.75
CA GLY A 149 -6.60 -11.31 35.94
C GLY A 149 -5.15 -11.23 36.36
N ASP A 150 -4.47 -12.38 36.38
CA ASP A 150 -3.05 -12.48 36.75
C ASP A 150 -2.10 -12.38 35.54
N ARG A 151 -2.63 -12.07 34.34
CA ARG A 151 -1.87 -12.00 33.08
C ARG A 151 -1.72 -10.57 32.59
N THR A 152 -0.56 -10.32 31.99
CA THR A 152 -0.27 -9.05 31.32
C THR A 152 0.04 -9.30 29.85
N TYR A 153 -0.60 -8.55 28.97
CA TYR A 153 -0.38 -8.62 27.54
C TYR A 153 0.23 -7.31 27.04
N ALA A 154 1.27 -7.43 26.20
CA ALA A 154 1.77 -6.30 25.44
C ALA A 154 0.83 -6.02 24.27
N TYR A 155 0.36 -4.80 24.17
CA TYR A 155 -0.44 -4.34 23.05
C TYR A 155 0.37 -3.38 22.19
N ILE A 156 0.43 -3.67 20.87
CA ILE A 156 1.13 -2.88 19.88
C ILE A 156 0.15 -2.60 18.75
N LEU A 157 -0.18 -1.33 18.54
CA LEU A 157 -0.96 -0.87 17.40
C LEU A 157 -0.02 -0.21 16.39
N TYR A 158 -0.04 -0.70 15.15
CA TYR A 158 0.76 -0.18 14.06
C TYR A 158 -0.14 0.35 12.94
N THR A 159 -0.11 1.67 12.74
CA THR A 159 -1.12 2.38 11.92
C THR A 159 -0.71 2.62 10.47
N GLY A 160 0.47 2.17 10.03
CA GLY A 160 0.88 2.29 8.62
C GLY A 160 2.26 1.71 8.36
N PHE A 161 2.46 1.14 7.17
CA PHE A 161 3.76 0.65 6.70
C PHE A 161 4.51 1.72 5.90
N ASP A 162 4.50 2.98 6.40
CA ASP A 162 5.10 4.13 5.70
C ASP A 162 6.55 4.37 6.11
N ALA A 163 6.94 3.92 7.30
CA ALA A 163 8.28 4.07 7.84
C ALA A 163 8.76 2.81 8.56
N ALA A 164 10.03 2.48 8.35
CA ALA A 164 10.68 1.42 9.11
C ALA A 164 10.74 1.80 10.61
N TRP A 165 10.64 0.78 11.46
CA TRP A 165 10.81 0.98 12.90
C TRP A 165 12.20 1.50 13.21
N SER A 166 12.25 2.53 14.02
CA SER A 166 13.49 3.10 14.54
C SER A 166 14.06 2.23 15.67
N ALA A 167 15.33 2.45 16.02
CA ALA A 167 15.91 1.82 17.19
C ALA A 167 15.18 2.16 18.52
N ASN A 168 14.48 3.29 18.55
CA ASN A 168 13.65 3.66 19.69
C ASN A 168 12.34 2.88 19.73
N ASP A 169 11.73 2.61 18.57
CA ASP A 169 10.52 1.78 18.50
C ASP A 169 10.79 0.38 19.06
N PHE A 170 11.92 -0.22 18.70
CA PHE A 170 12.33 -1.51 19.27
C PHE A 170 12.49 -1.48 20.79
N LYS A 171 13.05 -0.39 21.37
CA LYS A 171 13.14 -0.25 22.83
C LYS A 171 11.76 -0.10 23.49
N TYR A 172 10.85 0.62 22.87
CA TYR A 172 9.49 0.76 23.38
C TYR A 172 8.76 -0.59 23.37
N ILE A 173 8.85 -1.33 22.25
CA ILE A 173 8.29 -2.67 22.16
C ILE A 173 8.91 -3.59 23.22
N GLU A 174 10.23 -3.60 23.35
CA GLU A 174 10.93 -4.41 24.35
C GLU A 174 10.44 -4.08 25.78
N SER A 175 10.17 -2.82 26.07
CA SER A 175 9.70 -2.39 27.37
C SER A 175 8.35 -2.94 27.76
N VAL A 176 7.42 -3.11 26.79
CA VAL A 176 6.06 -3.65 27.04
C VAL A 176 5.98 -5.16 26.84
N VAL A 177 6.84 -5.73 26.00
CA VAL A 177 6.90 -7.19 25.74
C VAL A 177 7.64 -7.91 26.86
N SER A 178 8.61 -7.24 27.51
CA SER A 178 9.41 -7.85 28.59
C SER A 178 8.53 -8.16 29.80
N GLY A 179 8.33 -9.45 30.03
CA GLY A 179 7.49 -9.94 31.14
C GLY A 179 6.02 -10.09 30.80
N ALA A 180 5.60 -9.79 29.58
CA ALA A 180 4.23 -10.05 29.12
C ALA A 180 3.99 -11.54 28.87
N ASP A 181 2.79 -12.02 29.17
CA ASP A 181 2.34 -13.39 28.90
C ASP A 181 2.02 -13.62 27.43
N GLY A 182 1.80 -12.55 26.66
CA GLY A 182 1.55 -12.61 25.23
C GLY A 182 1.54 -11.23 24.59
N ILE A 183 1.47 -11.21 23.23
CA ILE A 183 1.49 -10.01 22.44
C ILE A 183 0.20 -9.93 21.63
N ILE A 184 -0.45 -8.77 21.62
CA ILE A 184 -1.53 -8.40 20.72
C ILE A 184 -0.94 -7.39 19.73
N PHE A 185 -0.75 -7.81 18.48
CA PHE A 185 -0.28 -6.96 17.40
C PHE A 185 -1.47 -6.51 16.55
N ASP A 186 -1.86 -5.25 16.67
CA ASP A 186 -3.06 -4.70 16.06
C ASP A 186 -2.73 -3.87 14.81
N ILE A 187 -3.30 -4.27 13.68
CA ILE A 187 -3.18 -3.59 12.39
C ILE A 187 -4.54 -3.20 11.79
N ARG A 188 -5.61 -3.15 12.61
CA ARG A 188 -6.97 -2.88 12.13
C ARG A 188 -7.14 -1.51 11.48
N ASP A 189 -6.36 -0.53 11.91
CA ASP A 189 -6.36 0.85 11.36
C ASP A 189 -5.11 1.11 10.50
N ASN A 190 -4.58 0.06 9.87
CA ASN A 190 -3.42 0.15 9.00
C ASN A 190 -3.86 0.08 7.53
N PRO A 191 -3.78 1.17 6.76
CA PRO A 191 -4.19 1.19 5.36
C PRO A 191 -3.18 0.50 4.42
N GLY A 192 -2.06 0.03 4.94
CA GLY A 192 -0.98 -0.57 4.15
C GLY A 192 0.27 0.31 4.11
N GLY A 193 0.94 0.29 2.96
CA GLY A 193 2.22 0.94 2.70
C GLY A 193 3.21 -0.03 2.08
N ASP A 194 4.48 0.04 2.47
CA ASP A 194 5.53 -0.83 1.93
C ASP A 194 5.43 -2.27 2.50
N GLY A 195 5.15 -3.23 1.62
CA GLY A 195 5.04 -4.64 1.99
C GLY A 195 6.33 -5.23 2.56
N GLU A 196 7.50 -4.74 2.17
CA GLU A 196 8.79 -5.17 2.74
C GLU A 196 8.89 -4.82 4.23
N LEU A 197 8.35 -3.67 4.64
CA LEU A 197 8.29 -3.31 6.07
C LEU A 197 7.40 -4.29 6.84
N GLY A 198 6.25 -4.68 6.28
CA GLY A 198 5.38 -5.70 6.86
C GLY A 198 6.09 -7.04 7.04
N LEU A 199 6.82 -7.50 6.01
CA LEU A 199 7.61 -8.75 6.07
C LEU A 199 8.75 -8.66 7.09
N ASN A 200 9.45 -7.54 7.17
CA ASN A 200 10.52 -7.32 8.15
C ASN A 200 10.00 -7.39 9.58
N ILE A 201 8.81 -6.83 9.84
CA ILE A 201 8.16 -6.90 11.16
C ILE A 201 7.73 -8.32 11.46
N ALA A 202 7.05 -8.99 10.52
CA ALA A 202 6.65 -10.38 10.67
C ALA A 202 7.85 -11.28 10.98
N GLY A 203 8.99 -11.01 10.34
CA GLY A 203 10.26 -11.73 10.57
C GLY A 203 10.78 -11.68 12.01
N GLN A 204 10.39 -10.68 12.82
CA GLN A 204 10.78 -10.61 14.24
C GLN A 204 10.11 -11.71 15.09
N PHE A 205 9.06 -12.34 14.60
CA PHE A 205 8.35 -13.42 15.29
C PHE A 205 8.82 -14.82 14.89
N PHE A 206 9.80 -14.93 13.98
CA PHE A 206 10.34 -16.21 13.51
C PHE A 206 11.82 -16.36 13.87
N ASN A 207 12.21 -17.57 14.26
CA ASN A 207 13.60 -17.91 14.54
C ASN A 207 14.34 -18.45 13.30
N THR A 208 13.60 -18.79 12.25
CA THR A 208 14.10 -19.35 10.99
C THR A 208 13.41 -18.66 9.81
N SER A 209 14.03 -18.75 8.64
CA SER A 209 13.39 -18.27 7.41
C SER A 209 12.21 -19.18 7.05
N GLU A 210 11.03 -18.59 6.91
CA GLU A 210 9.80 -19.28 6.57
C GLU A 210 9.23 -18.73 5.26
N LEU A 211 8.66 -19.62 4.43
CA LEU A 211 7.92 -19.23 3.25
C LEU A 211 6.50 -18.84 3.68
N VAL A 212 6.19 -17.55 3.68
CA VAL A 212 4.88 -17.03 4.13
C VAL A 212 3.89 -16.81 2.98
N GLY A 213 4.35 -16.83 1.73
CA GLY A 213 3.50 -16.65 0.56
C GLY A 213 4.27 -16.48 -0.74
N TYR A 214 3.53 -16.24 -1.80
CA TYR A 214 4.07 -15.96 -3.12
C TYR A 214 3.55 -14.61 -3.58
N TYR A 215 4.40 -13.87 -4.25
CA TYR A 215 4.05 -12.67 -4.96
C TYR A 215 3.84 -13.00 -6.44
N ALA A 216 2.70 -12.62 -7.00
CA ALA A 216 2.41 -12.79 -8.41
C ALA A 216 1.98 -11.45 -9.01
N ALA A 217 2.55 -11.10 -10.16
CA ALA A 217 2.18 -9.94 -10.94
C ALA A 217 1.61 -10.40 -12.29
N LYS A 218 0.57 -9.73 -12.76
CA LYS A 218 0.06 -9.93 -14.12
C LYS A 218 1.07 -9.38 -15.13
N ASN A 219 1.31 -10.11 -16.19
CA ASN A 219 2.22 -9.72 -17.26
C ASN A 219 1.62 -10.14 -18.62
N GLY A 220 0.89 -9.24 -19.23
CA GLY A 220 0.23 -9.41 -20.51
C GLY A 220 -1.28 -9.60 -20.44
N SER A 221 -1.92 -9.47 -21.58
CA SER A 221 -3.35 -9.73 -21.77
C SER A 221 -3.60 -11.26 -21.71
N GLY A 222 -4.09 -11.72 -20.63
CA GLY A 222 -4.44 -13.12 -20.41
C GLY A 222 -4.97 -13.32 -19.00
N HIS A 223 -6.03 -14.09 -18.89
CA HIS A 223 -6.72 -14.40 -17.64
C HIS A 223 -6.13 -15.65 -17.02
#